data_93df921cde42c7b27bf794226afef766
#
_entry.id   93df921cde42c7b27bf794226afef766
#
_cell.length_a   1.000
_cell.length_b   1.000
_cell.length_c   1.000
_cell.angle_alpha   90.00
_cell.angle_beta   90.00
_cell.angle_gamma   90.00
#
_symmetry.space_group_name_H-M   'P 1'
#
loop_
_entity.id
_entity.type
_entity.pdbx_description
1 polymer ?
#
loop_
_entity_poly.entity_id
_entity_poly.type
_entity_poly.pdbx_seq_one_letter_code
_entity_poly.pdbx_strand_id
1 'polypeptide(L)'
;MRERAPGLAEAICPEPLSLAALTRILRALLADGITLNHPRPIFTSLAMALQRTQDFNELVDQVRIDLGPQLVGQLCAPNERLKVATLDAALEGAILGGMKDPATGQPLVEPDCGRMITERMSALAETQGEGVALIVQPPMRRAMAALLRNRVPCCLVLSIHELPATQPVEVLAVIGEACTGDPAALPTPDNTGEVLAA
;
A
#
# COMPACT_ATOMS: atom_id res chain seq x y z
N MET A 1 14.44 -7.26 -22.36
CA MET A 1 14.35 -8.07 -21.11
C MET A 1 15.34 -9.23 -21.03
N ARG A 2 15.49 -10.04 -22.09
CA ARG A 2 16.48 -11.15 -22.13
C ARG A 2 17.93 -10.71 -21.86
N GLU A 3 18.33 -9.51 -22.24
CA GLU A 3 19.70 -9.02 -22.06
C GLU A 3 20.07 -8.63 -20.60
N ARG A 4 19.09 -8.37 -19.73
CA ARG A 4 19.33 -7.91 -18.34
C ARG A 4 19.23 -8.98 -17.27
N ALA A 5 18.56 -10.11 -17.52
CA ALA A 5 18.45 -11.25 -16.62
C ALA A 5 17.99 -12.52 -17.36
N PRO A 6 18.81 -13.09 -18.24
CA PRO A 6 18.40 -14.17 -19.14
C PRO A 6 17.92 -15.42 -18.38
N GLY A 7 18.61 -15.85 -17.33
CA GLY A 7 18.26 -17.07 -16.60
C GLY A 7 17.04 -17.00 -15.70
N LEU A 8 16.69 -15.79 -15.20
CA LEU A 8 15.53 -15.63 -14.29
C LEU A 8 14.20 -15.65 -15.04
N ALA A 9 14.16 -15.07 -16.24
CA ALA A 9 12.96 -15.10 -17.06
C ALA A 9 12.65 -16.52 -17.56
N GLU A 10 13.69 -17.30 -17.91
CA GLU A 10 13.58 -18.69 -18.36
C GLU A 10 13.18 -19.64 -17.23
N ALA A 11 13.57 -19.34 -16.00
CA ALA A 11 13.17 -20.14 -14.82
C ALA A 11 11.68 -19.97 -14.44
N ILE A 12 11.00 -18.96 -14.97
CA ILE A 12 9.60 -18.64 -14.63
C ILE A 12 8.66 -18.88 -15.81
N CYS A 13 9.11 -18.65 -17.03
CA CYS A 13 8.31 -18.69 -18.25
C CYS A 13 9.01 -19.52 -19.33
N PRO A 14 8.34 -20.49 -20.03
CA PRO A 14 6.90 -20.70 -20.01
C PRO A 14 6.36 -21.55 -18.86
N GLU A 15 7.20 -22.20 -18.11
CA GLU A 15 6.83 -23.01 -16.94
C GLU A 15 7.64 -22.56 -15.71
N PRO A 16 7.00 -22.48 -14.51
CA PRO A 16 5.63 -22.85 -14.17
C PRO A 16 4.56 -21.78 -14.54
N LEU A 17 4.93 -20.64 -15.12
CA LEU A 17 4.00 -19.55 -15.43
C LEU A 17 3.91 -19.30 -16.94
N SER A 18 2.70 -19.29 -17.48
CA SER A 18 2.49 -18.92 -18.89
C SER A 18 2.85 -17.45 -19.14
N LEU A 19 3.24 -17.12 -20.36
CA LEU A 19 3.51 -15.72 -20.75
C LEU A 19 2.32 -14.79 -20.50
N ALA A 20 1.09 -15.28 -20.69
CA ALA A 20 -0.13 -14.52 -20.43
C ALA A 20 -0.28 -14.21 -18.93
N ALA A 21 -0.05 -15.21 -18.07
CA ALA A 21 -0.12 -15.04 -16.62
C ALA A 21 0.97 -14.08 -16.12
N LEU A 22 2.21 -14.24 -16.60
CA LEU A 22 3.29 -13.31 -16.29
C LEU A 22 2.95 -11.88 -16.71
N THR A 23 2.43 -11.70 -17.93
CA THR A 23 2.02 -10.37 -18.41
C THR A 23 0.92 -9.76 -17.53
N ARG A 24 -0.03 -10.56 -17.08
CA ARG A 24 -1.09 -10.13 -16.17
C ARG A 24 -0.53 -9.68 -14.82
N ILE A 25 0.41 -10.43 -14.25
CA ILE A 25 1.08 -10.07 -12.98
C ILE A 25 1.85 -8.75 -13.14
N LEU A 26 2.67 -8.61 -14.17
CA LEU A 26 3.45 -7.40 -14.41
C LEU A 26 2.56 -6.16 -14.63
N ARG A 27 1.43 -6.32 -15.31
CA ARG A 27 0.44 -5.25 -15.46
C ARG A 27 -0.21 -4.86 -14.12
N ALA A 28 -0.49 -5.82 -13.26
CA ALA A 28 -1.02 -5.55 -11.93
C ALA A 28 -0.01 -4.78 -11.07
N LEU A 29 1.26 -5.19 -11.09
CA LEU A 29 2.34 -4.49 -10.39
C LEU A 29 2.52 -3.05 -10.88
N LEU A 30 2.51 -2.84 -12.21
CA LEU A 30 2.57 -1.50 -12.80
C LEU A 30 1.37 -0.64 -12.39
N ALA A 31 0.17 -1.21 -12.42
CA ALA A 31 -1.04 -0.52 -12.01
C ALA A 31 -1.00 -0.10 -10.53
N ASP A 32 -0.28 -0.82 -9.71
CA ASP A 32 -0.08 -0.56 -8.29
C ASP A 32 1.17 0.31 -8.00
N GLY A 33 1.76 0.95 -9.02
CA GLY A 33 2.88 1.89 -8.87
C GLY A 33 4.28 1.26 -8.82
N ILE A 34 4.40 -0.06 -9.03
CA ILE A 34 5.71 -0.72 -9.05
C ILE A 34 6.33 -0.55 -10.44
N THR A 35 7.49 0.09 -10.50
CA THR A 35 8.23 0.27 -11.76
C THR A 35 8.95 -1.01 -12.17
N LEU A 36 8.95 -1.32 -13.47
CA LEU A 36 9.67 -2.49 -14.01
C LEU A 36 11.12 -2.17 -14.42
N ASN A 37 11.67 -1.03 -13.99
CA ASN A 37 13.03 -0.61 -14.34
C ASN A 37 14.09 -1.58 -13.80
N HIS A 38 13.82 -2.20 -12.67
CA HIS A 38 14.67 -3.20 -12.04
C HIS A 38 13.94 -4.55 -12.00
N PRO A 39 13.96 -5.34 -13.09
CA PRO A 39 13.17 -6.57 -13.17
C PRO A 39 13.70 -7.71 -12.29
N ARG A 40 14.99 -7.70 -11.97
CA ARG A 40 15.62 -8.79 -11.21
C ARG A 40 14.96 -9.07 -9.84
N PRO A 41 14.74 -8.09 -8.95
CA PRO A 41 14.04 -8.33 -7.69
C PRO A 41 12.62 -8.89 -7.90
N ILE A 42 11.89 -8.38 -8.89
CA ILE A 42 10.52 -8.83 -9.21
C ILE A 42 10.53 -10.31 -9.61
N PHE A 43 11.41 -10.69 -10.53
CA PHE A 43 11.50 -12.08 -11.00
C PHE A 43 12.02 -13.01 -9.91
N THR A 44 12.95 -12.56 -9.06
CA THR A 44 13.44 -13.37 -7.93
C THR A 44 12.33 -13.63 -6.93
N SER A 45 11.59 -12.59 -6.51
CA SER A 45 10.45 -12.74 -5.62
C SER A 45 9.37 -13.64 -6.22
N LEU A 46 9.04 -13.42 -7.50
CA LEU A 46 8.06 -14.24 -8.20
C LEU A 46 8.45 -15.71 -8.29
N ALA A 47 9.74 -16.03 -8.55
CA ALA A 47 10.23 -17.39 -8.56
C ALA A 47 10.09 -18.07 -7.19
N MET A 48 10.34 -17.34 -6.12
CA MET A 48 10.17 -17.86 -4.75
C MET A 48 8.69 -18.03 -4.38
N ALA A 49 7.84 -17.09 -4.76
CA ALA A 49 6.41 -17.15 -4.50
C ALA A 49 5.74 -18.31 -5.24
N LEU A 50 6.15 -18.61 -6.47
CA LEU A 50 5.64 -19.74 -7.27
C LEU A 50 5.89 -21.11 -6.65
N GLN A 51 6.86 -21.23 -5.74
CA GLN A 51 7.07 -22.47 -4.98
C GLN A 51 5.99 -22.73 -3.91
N ARG A 52 5.23 -21.70 -3.54
CA ARG A 52 4.24 -21.74 -2.46
C ARG A 52 2.80 -21.68 -2.96
N THR A 53 2.56 -20.89 -4.00
CA THR A 53 1.23 -20.63 -4.51
C THR A 53 1.24 -20.42 -6.02
N GLN A 54 0.10 -20.68 -6.66
CA GLN A 54 -0.18 -20.32 -8.05
C GLN A 54 -1.34 -19.33 -8.16
N ASP A 55 -1.89 -18.91 -7.01
CA ASP A 55 -2.94 -17.90 -7.01
C ASP A 55 -2.38 -16.55 -7.46
N PHE A 56 -3.04 -15.96 -8.45
CA PHE A 56 -2.63 -14.70 -9.04
C PHE A 56 -2.53 -13.57 -8.01
N ASN A 57 -3.48 -13.53 -7.10
CA ASN A 57 -3.57 -12.46 -6.11
C ASN A 57 -2.46 -12.59 -5.06
N GLU A 58 -2.25 -13.81 -4.58
CA GLU A 58 -1.19 -14.11 -3.63
C GLU A 58 0.20 -13.85 -4.21
N LEU A 59 0.42 -14.21 -5.50
CA LEU A 59 1.68 -13.93 -6.19
C LEU A 59 1.98 -12.43 -6.27
N VAL A 60 0.98 -11.61 -6.62
CA VAL A 60 1.13 -10.16 -6.67
C VAL A 60 1.42 -9.59 -5.28
N ASP A 61 0.69 -10.04 -4.25
CA ASP A 61 0.87 -9.54 -2.89
C ASP A 61 2.23 -9.93 -2.32
N GLN A 62 2.70 -11.17 -2.56
CA GLN A 62 4.02 -11.60 -2.11
C GLN A 62 5.14 -10.78 -2.76
N VAL A 63 5.06 -10.57 -4.08
CA VAL A 63 6.03 -9.71 -4.78
C VAL A 63 6.03 -8.29 -4.21
N ARG A 64 4.88 -7.73 -3.87
CA ARG A 64 4.79 -6.40 -3.26
C ARG A 64 5.40 -6.36 -1.86
N ILE A 65 5.15 -7.37 -1.04
CA ILE A 65 5.76 -7.48 0.30
C ILE A 65 7.29 -7.50 0.19
N ASP A 66 7.84 -8.32 -0.70
CA ASP A 66 9.28 -8.43 -0.90
C ASP A 66 9.90 -7.14 -1.47
N LEU A 67 9.12 -6.36 -2.22
CA LEU A 67 9.51 -5.06 -2.76
C LEU A 67 9.14 -3.87 -1.84
N GLY A 68 8.62 -4.13 -0.65
CA GLY A 68 8.23 -3.11 0.32
C GLY A 68 9.27 -2.00 0.55
N PRO A 69 10.56 -2.33 0.77
CA PRO A 69 11.61 -1.31 0.89
C PRO A 69 11.76 -0.42 -0.33
N GLN A 70 11.52 -0.95 -1.54
CA GLN A 70 11.58 -0.16 -2.78
C GLN A 70 10.35 0.73 -2.93
N LEU A 71 9.18 0.26 -2.50
CA LEU A 71 7.95 1.04 -2.50
C LEU A 71 8.06 2.23 -1.54
N VAL A 72 8.54 1.98 -0.33
CA VAL A 72 8.79 3.05 0.66
C VAL A 72 9.85 4.03 0.17
N GLY A 73 10.91 3.54 -0.48
CA GLY A 73 11.97 4.39 -1.05
C GLY A 73 11.53 5.30 -2.20
N GLN A 74 10.32 5.11 -2.76
CA GLN A 74 9.71 6.04 -3.70
C GLN A 74 9.03 7.23 -3.00
N LEU A 75 8.68 7.08 -1.71
CA LEU A 75 7.92 8.06 -0.94
C LEU A 75 8.79 8.90 -0.02
N CYS A 76 9.87 8.35 0.50
CA CYS A 76 10.77 9.04 1.43
C CYS A 76 12.21 8.56 1.28
N ALA A 77 13.16 9.41 1.68
CA ALA A 77 14.57 9.06 1.70
C ALA A 77 14.88 8.00 2.80
N PRO A 78 15.98 7.26 2.67
CA PRO A 78 16.41 6.34 3.70
C PRO A 78 16.54 7.04 5.07
N ASN A 79 15.98 6.45 6.12
CA ASN A 79 15.92 6.98 7.50
C ASN A 79 15.01 8.21 7.71
N GLU A 80 14.31 8.66 6.68
CA GLU A 80 13.25 9.66 6.81
C GLU A 80 11.96 9.02 7.29
N ARG A 81 11.12 9.78 8.00
CA ARG A 81 9.81 9.28 8.42
C ARG A 81 8.87 9.21 7.23
N LEU A 82 8.29 8.04 7.02
CA LEU A 82 7.24 7.88 6.03
C LEU A 82 5.96 8.56 6.52
N LYS A 83 5.48 9.54 5.78
CA LYS A 83 4.22 10.23 6.06
C LYS A 83 3.04 9.35 5.65
N VAL A 84 2.18 9.04 6.62
CA VAL A 84 1.08 8.10 6.37
C VAL A 84 -0.25 8.62 6.88
N ALA A 85 -1.31 8.20 6.21
CA ALA A 85 -2.65 8.19 6.76
C ALA A 85 -3.05 6.73 7.06
N THR A 86 -3.90 6.55 8.04
CA THR A 86 -4.51 5.25 8.38
C THR A 86 -6.02 5.38 8.40
N LEU A 87 -6.72 4.26 8.36
CA LEU A 87 -8.16 4.23 8.61
C LEU A 87 -8.41 3.96 10.09
N ASP A 88 -9.50 4.53 10.61
CA ASP A 88 -9.99 4.20 11.94
C ASP A 88 -10.41 2.72 12.02
N ALA A 89 -10.22 2.10 13.17
CA ALA A 89 -10.50 0.67 13.37
C ALA A 89 -11.98 0.31 13.15
N ALA A 90 -12.89 1.20 13.50
CA ALA A 90 -14.32 0.99 13.28
C ALA A 90 -14.65 1.04 11.79
N LEU A 91 -14.06 1.98 11.05
CA LEU A 91 -14.22 2.09 9.59
C LEU A 91 -13.61 0.88 8.88
N GLU A 92 -12.39 0.47 9.25
CA GLU A 92 -11.78 -0.76 8.72
C GLU A 92 -12.65 -1.98 8.99
N GLY A 93 -13.13 -2.14 10.22
CA GLY A 93 -14.03 -3.23 10.61
C GLY A 93 -15.33 -3.24 9.82
N ALA A 94 -15.92 -2.08 9.58
CA ALA A 94 -17.14 -1.95 8.77
C ALA A 94 -16.91 -2.35 7.30
N ILE A 95 -15.81 -1.91 6.69
CA ILE A 95 -15.46 -2.25 5.30
C ILE A 95 -15.14 -3.75 5.19
N LEU A 96 -14.37 -4.32 6.10
CA LEU A 96 -13.99 -5.74 6.08
C LEU A 96 -15.17 -6.68 6.37
N GLY A 97 -16.09 -6.27 7.25
CA GLY A 97 -17.32 -7.00 7.59
C GLY A 97 -18.45 -6.80 6.60
N GLY A 98 -18.31 -5.84 5.69
CA GLY A 98 -19.31 -5.51 4.68
C GLY A 98 -19.38 -6.52 3.54
N MET A 99 -20.12 -6.16 2.50
CA MET A 99 -20.25 -6.97 1.30
C MET A 99 -18.91 -7.11 0.57
N LYS A 100 -18.71 -8.30 -0.02
CA LYS A 100 -17.56 -8.56 -0.88
C LYS A 100 -18.01 -8.72 -2.33
N ASP A 101 -17.17 -8.26 -3.24
CA ASP A 101 -17.34 -8.50 -4.66
C ASP A 101 -17.26 -10.02 -4.95
N PRO A 102 -18.32 -10.65 -5.47
CA PRO A 102 -18.33 -12.09 -5.71
C PRO A 102 -17.29 -12.55 -6.73
N ALA A 103 -16.85 -11.67 -7.63
CA ALA A 103 -15.86 -12.01 -8.66
C ALA A 103 -14.41 -11.92 -8.16
N THR A 104 -14.12 -11.01 -7.26
CA THR A 104 -12.74 -10.73 -6.80
C THR A 104 -12.50 -11.09 -5.33
N GLY A 105 -13.57 -11.29 -4.55
CA GLY A 105 -13.50 -11.50 -3.10
C GLY A 105 -13.06 -10.27 -2.30
N GLN A 106 -12.90 -9.12 -2.98
CA GLN A 106 -12.47 -7.88 -2.34
C GLN A 106 -13.63 -7.21 -1.59
N PRO A 107 -13.36 -6.52 -0.48
CA PRO A 107 -14.38 -5.74 0.19
C PRO A 107 -14.90 -4.63 -0.71
N LEU A 108 -16.21 -4.48 -0.75
CA LEU A 108 -16.87 -3.37 -1.43
C LEU A 108 -16.89 -2.17 -0.49
N VAL A 109 -16.40 -1.05 -0.98
CA VAL A 109 -16.42 0.22 -0.25
C VAL A 109 -17.69 0.95 -0.60
N GLU A 110 -18.49 1.30 0.40
CA GLU A 110 -19.69 2.10 0.19
C GLU A 110 -19.33 3.45 -0.45
N PRO A 111 -20.16 3.97 -1.37
CA PRO A 111 -19.84 5.18 -2.13
C PRO A 111 -19.54 6.40 -1.25
N ASP A 112 -20.24 6.57 -0.13
CA ASP A 112 -20.05 7.69 0.78
C ASP A 112 -18.74 7.57 1.56
N CYS A 113 -18.40 6.36 2.05
CA CYS A 113 -17.12 6.07 2.65
C CYS A 113 -15.97 6.29 1.64
N GLY A 114 -16.14 5.79 0.42
CA GLY A 114 -15.16 5.97 -0.65
C GLY A 114 -14.91 7.44 -1.00
N ARG A 115 -15.96 8.25 -1.04
CA ARG A 115 -15.85 9.69 -1.26
C ARG A 115 -15.10 10.37 -0.12
N MET A 116 -15.49 10.12 1.13
CA MET A 116 -14.84 10.67 2.32
C MET A 116 -13.33 10.31 2.36
N ILE A 117 -12.98 9.06 2.15
CA ILE A 117 -11.57 8.62 2.12
C ILE A 117 -10.81 9.37 1.02
N THR A 118 -11.39 9.49 -0.16
CA THR A 118 -10.77 10.17 -1.30
C THR A 118 -10.55 11.64 -1.01
N GLU A 119 -11.54 12.35 -0.47
CA GLU A 119 -11.47 13.77 -0.13
C GLU A 119 -10.39 14.03 0.92
N ARG A 120 -10.34 13.19 1.97
CA ARG A 120 -9.32 13.32 3.02
C ARG A 120 -7.91 13.07 2.48
N MET A 121 -7.73 12.04 1.64
CA MET A 121 -6.43 11.75 1.03
C MET A 121 -6.02 12.86 0.04
N SER A 122 -6.94 13.41 -0.74
CA SER A 122 -6.67 14.57 -1.61
C SER A 122 -6.18 15.78 -0.80
N ALA A 123 -6.88 16.13 0.26
CA ALA A 123 -6.50 17.26 1.11
C ALA A 123 -5.11 17.07 1.76
N LEU A 124 -4.80 15.85 2.20
CA LEU A 124 -3.47 15.51 2.72
C LEU A 124 -2.39 15.63 1.64
N ALA A 125 -2.64 15.12 0.44
CA ALA A 125 -1.69 15.21 -0.67
C ALA A 125 -1.45 16.66 -1.10
N GLU A 126 -2.47 17.50 -1.13
CA GLU A 126 -2.34 18.93 -1.43
C GLU A 126 -1.55 19.68 -0.36
N THR A 127 -1.72 19.32 0.91
CA THR A 127 -1.07 20.01 2.04
C THR A 127 0.38 19.57 2.22
N GLN A 128 0.65 18.28 2.07
CA GLN A 128 1.96 17.67 2.35
C GLN A 128 2.83 17.51 1.11
N GLY A 129 2.27 17.71 -0.08
CA GLY A 129 2.95 17.42 -1.34
C GLY A 129 3.00 15.92 -1.64
N GLU A 130 3.98 15.52 -2.45
CA GLU A 130 4.21 14.11 -2.78
C GLU A 130 4.77 13.35 -1.58
N GLY A 131 4.54 12.03 -1.55
CA GLY A 131 5.14 11.13 -0.55
C GLY A 131 4.22 10.73 0.61
N VAL A 132 2.90 10.92 0.49
CA VAL A 132 1.93 10.41 1.47
C VAL A 132 1.44 9.02 1.07
N ALA A 133 1.44 8.08 2.01
CA ALA A 133 0.88 6.75 1.82
C ALA A 133 -0.40 6.55 2.65
N LEU A 134 -1.33 5.76 2.12
CA LEU A 134 -2.42 5.21 2.91
C LEU A 134 -2.04 3.79 3.34
N ILE A 135 -1.94 3.56 4.65
CA ILE A 135 -1.69 2.22 5.21
C ILE A 135 -3.02 1.58 5.58
N VAL A 136 -3.20 0.35 5.12
CA VAL A 136 -4.42 -0.43 5.37
C VAL A 136 -4.09 -1.89 5.66
N GLN A 137 -5.08 -2.63 6.15
CA GLN A 137 -4.95 -4.07 6.27
C GLN A 137 -4.85 -4.76 4.90
N PRO A 138 -4.12 -5.89 4.78
CA PRO A 138 -3.86 -6.55 3.50
C PRO A 138 -5.10 -6.82 2.65
N PRO A 139 -6.25 -7.30 3.20
CA PRO A 139 -7.43 -7.56 2.39
C PRO A 139 -8.04 -6.31 1.73
N MET A 140 -7.80 -5.13 2.30
CA MET A 140 -8.35 -3.85 1.82
C MET A 140 -7.48 -3.17 0.77
N ARG A 141 -6.19 -3.50 0.74
CA ARG A 141 -5.21 -2.77 -0.06
C ARG A 141 -5.62 -2.57 -1.52
N ARG A 142 -6.11 -3.63 -2.17
CA ARG A 142 -6.49 -3.57 -3.60
C ARG A 142 -7.71 -2.70 -3.82
N ALA A 143 -8.72 -2.83 -2.96
CA ALA A 143 -9.93 -2.01 -3.05
C ALA A 143 -9.60 -0.53 -2.87
N MET A 144 -8.76 -0.20 -1.88
CA MET A 144 -8.29 1.18 -1.65
C MET A 144 -7.41 1.68 -2.79
N ALA A 145 -6.50 0.86 -3.31
CA ALA A 145 -5.67 1.24 -4.46
C ALA A 145 -6.52 1.50 -5.72
N ALA A 146 -7.55 0.71 -5.96
CA ALA A 146 -8.48 0.93 -7.06
C ALA A 146 -9.29 2.23 -6.89
N LEU A 147 -9.71 2.52 -5.65
CA LEU A 147 -10.45 3.73 -5.30
C LEU A 147 -9.62 5.00 -5.52
N LEU A 148 -8.37 5.01 -5.08
CA LEU A 148 -7.52 6.22 -5.06
C LEU A 148 -6.75 6.45 -6.36
N ARG A 149 -6.47 5.40 -7.15
CA ARG A 149 -5.61 5.44 -8.34
C ARG A 149 -5.85 6.61 -9.28
N ASN A 150 -7.10 6.91 -9.58
CA ASN A 150 -7.46 7.96 -10.55
C ASN A 150 -7.79 9.30 -9.89
N ARG A 151 -7.93 9.32 -8.58
CA ARG A 151 -8.38 10.51 -7.84
C ARG A 151 -7.24 11.18 -7.09
N VAL A 152 -6.33 10.37 -6.56
CA VAL A 152 -5.15 10.84 -5.81
C VAL A 152 -3.92 10.08 -6.31
N PRO A 153 -3.46 10.35 -7.55
CA PRO A 153 -2.41 9.55 -8.21
C PRO A 153 -1.05 9.62 -7.51
N CYS A 154 -0.80 10.66 -6.71
CA CYS A 154 0.41 10.80 -5.90
C CYS A 154 0.37 10.03 -4.58
N CYS A 155 -0.75 9.38 -4.24
CA CYS A 155 -0.89 8.57 -3.04
C CYS A 155 -0.62 7.10 -3.34
N LEU A 156 0.30 6.50 -2.61
CA LEU A 156 0.54 5.06 -2.66
C LEU A 156 -0.25 4.36 -1.55
N VAL A 157 -0.95 3.28 -1.90
CA VAL A 157 -1.64 2.45 -0.90
C VAL A 157 -0.75 1.26 -0.56
N LEU A 158 -0.38 1.17 0.71
CA LEU A 158 0.46 0.11 1.25
C LEU A 158 -0.35 -0.75 2.23
N SER A 159 -0.10 -2.05 2.20
CA SER A 159 -0.52 -2.91 3.31
C SER A 159 0.50 -2.84 4.44
N ILE A 160 0.07 -3.12 5.65
CA ILE A 160 0.97 -3.16 6.81
C ILE A 160 2.13 -4.17 6.63
N HIS A 161 1.93 -5.22 5.83
CA HIS A 161 2.96 -6.22 5.54
C HIS A 161 4.02 -5.74 4.54
N GLU A 162 3.75 -4.68 3.78
CA GLU A 162 4.70 -4.08 2.84
C GLU A 162 5.66 -3.09 3.52
N LEU A 163 5.39 -2.74 4.78
CA LEU A 163 6.25 -1.85 5.55
C LEU A 163 7.45 -2.61 6.12
N PRO A 164 8.68 -2.15 5.87
CA PRO A 164 9.85 -2.66 6.56
C PRO A 164 9.73 -2.41 8.07
N ALA A 165 10.05 -3.41 8.90
CA ALA A 165 9.95 -3.30 10.35
C ALA A 165 10.78 -2.16 10.97
N THR A 166 11.82 -1.71 10.26
CA THR A 166 12.72 -0.64 10.70
C THR A 166 12.33 0.74 10.17
N GLN A 167 11.29 0.83 9.32
CA GLN A 167 10.87 2.09 8.74
C GLN A 167 10.12 2.95 9.76
N PRO A 168 10.64 4.13 10.14
CA PRO A 168 9.90 5.05 10.99
C PRO A 168 8.72 5.62 10.21
N VAL A 169 7.57 5.72 10.86
CA VAL A 169 6.36 6.30 10.29
C VAL A 169 5.91 7.53 11.06
N GLU A 170 5.28 8.45 10.35
CA GLU A 170 4.63 9.63 10.91
C GLU A 170 3.16 9.61 10.48
N VAL A 171 2.27 9.37 11.43
CA VAL A 171 0.82 9.34 11.15
C VAL A 171 0.30 10.77 11.10
N LEU A 172 -0.08 11.21 9.90
CA LEU A 172 -0.63 12.55 9.65
C LEU A 172 -2.12 12.64 9.96
N ALA A 173 -2.85 11.56 9.71
CA ALA A 173 -4.29 11.51 9.94
C ALA A 173 -4.78 10.08 10.13
N VAL A 174 -5.84 9.95 10.92
CA VAL A 174 -6.68 8.76 11.03
C VAL A 174 -8.02 9.09 10.37
N ILE A 175 -8.33 8.42 9.27
CA ILE A 175 -9.53 8.67 8.48
C ILE A 175 -10.66 7.78 9.01
N GLY A 176 -11.81 8.38 9.35
CA GLY A 176 -12.98 7.63 9.82
C GLY A 176 -13.39 7.93 11.25
N GLU A 177 -12.58 8.62 12.04
CA GLU A 177 -13.09 9.22 13.29
C GLU A 177 -14.25 10.16 12.92
N ALA A 178 -15.41 9.86 13.48
CA ALA A 178 -16.63 10.64 13.26
C ALA A 178 -16.32 12.13 13.36
N CYS A 179 -16.84 12.92 12.42
CA CYS A 179 -16.65 14.36 12.33
C CYS A 179 -17.18 15.09 13.59
N THR A 180 -16.47 14.95 14.68
CA THR A 180 -16.61 15.73 15.91
C THR A 180 -15.25 16.31 16.24
N GLY A 181 -14.81 17.31 15.47
CA GLY A 181 -13.57 18.01 15.77
C GLY A 181 -13.00 18.75 14.58
N ASP A 182 -12.92 20.03 14.75
CA ASP A 182 -12.22 21.04 13.99
C ASP A 182 -10.89 20.53 13.38
N PRO A 183 -10.60 20.74 12.08
CA PRO A 183 -9.34 20.33 11.45
C PRO A 183 -8.09 21.02 11.99
N ALA A 184 -8.19 21.82 13.04
CA ALA A 184 -7.10 22.60 13.63
C ALA A 184 -6.55 22.06 14.96
N ALA A 185 -7.04 20.94 15.49
CA ALA A 185 -6.55 20.39 16.75
C ALA A 185 -5.54 19.25 16.51
N LEU A 186 -4.31 19.60 16.18
CA LEU A 186 -3.17 18.72 16.41
C LEU A 186 -2.97 18.58 17.94
N PRO A 187 -2.85 17.35 18.50
CA PRO A 187 -2.46 17.22 19.89
C PRO A 187 -1.02 17.72 20.03
N THR A 188 -0.87 18.84 20.74
CA THR A 188 0.43 19.29 21.22
C THR A 188 1.00 18.22 22.17
N PRO A 189 2.24 17.79 22.02
CA PRO A 189 2.85 16.89 22.98
C PRO A 189 2.97 17.63 24.32
N ASP A 190 2.25 17.16 25.31
CA ASP A 190 2.35 17.63 26.69
C ASP A 190 3.78 17.37 27.21
N ASN A 191 4.56 18.41 27.23
CA ASN A 191 5.87 18.44 27.84
C ASN A 191 5.72 18.87 29.29
N THR A 192 5.13 18.03 30.11
CA THR A 192 5.17 18.20 31.57
C THR A 192 6.37 17.44 32.13
N GLY A 193 7.54 18.05 31.95
CA GLY A 193 8.72 17.71 32.76
C GLY A 193 8.53 18.26 34.15
N GLU A 194 7.95 17.49 35.04
CA GLU A 194 7.98 17.80 36.48
C GLU A 194 9.33 17.35 37.07
N VAL A 195 10.20 18.33 37.21
CA VAL A 195 11.44 18.20 37.95
C VAL A 195 11.06 18.13 39.46
N LEU A 196 11.15 16.95 40.06
CA LEU A 196 11.15 16.81 41.50
C LEU A 196 12.57 17.00 41.99
N ALA A 197 12.81 18.18 42.55
CA ALA A 197 13.97 18.43 43.42
C ALA A 197 13.53 18.24 44.87
N ALA A 198 14.17 17.31 45.56
CA ALA A 198 14.51 17.34 46.97
C ALA A 198 15.37 16.10 47.31
#